data_38ef0023654e65fc5724594a7c4dc110
#
_entry.id   38ef0023654e65fc5724594a7c4dc110
#
_cell.length_a   1.000
_cell.length_b   1.000
_cell.length_c   1.000
_cell.angle_alpha   90.00
_cell.angle_beta   90.00
_cell.angle_gamma   90.00
#
_symmetry.space_group_name_H-M   'P 1'
#
loop_
_entity.id
_entity.type
_entity.pdbx_description
1 polymer ?
#
loop_
_entity_poly.entity_id
_entity_poly.type
_entity_poly.pdbx_seq_one_letter_code
_entity_poly.pdbx_strand_id
1 'polypeptide(L)'
;MSSDDEEDYGVDRDEDEDELNTIHKTQLSLGIELSNGKMDILIPRNSPLNYEKTMTYKTVKDNQSKIVLNVYQGERLLAKGNEFLGKCILDNIPLKPKGEVTINATLKVDKNKLFTIILKENINGKQSALIDKLNIYDEDENFFNGIIQRAKLMEKEDKKIIEINDLKKQINHYCDVFIKHGNDNQKMKAEAILNDIKNNNYDISGFVKKLNEIQKFQ
;
A
#
# COMPACT_ATOMS: atom_id res chain seq x y z
N MET A 1 -31.14 51.45 44.48
CA MET A 1 -29.78 51.06 43.97
C MET A 1 -29.76 49.59 44.00
N SER A 2 -30.13 49.00 42.92
CA SER A 2 -30.05 47.57 42.67
C SER A 2 -28.88 47.35 41.71
N SER A 3 -27.90 46.57 42.14
CA SER A 3 -26.80 46.13 41.35
C SER A 3 -27.25 44.83 40.68
N ASP A 4 -27.39 44.84 39.35
CA ASP A 4 -27.61 43.69 38.51
C ASP A 4 -26.24 43.03 38.32
N ASP A 5 -26.04 41.86 38.94
CA ASP A 5 -24.91 40.99 38.67
C ASP A 5 -25.21 40.21 37.37
N GLU A 6 -24.63 40.64 36.26
CA GLU A 6 -24.59 39.84 35.02
C GLU A 6 -23.61 38.69 35.22
N GLU A 7 -24.12 37.47 35.42
CA GLU A 7 -23.33 36.23 35.30
C GLU A 7 -22.99 36.03 33.83
N ASP A 8 -21.71 36.21 33.48
CA ASP A 8 -21.13 35.86 32.21
C ASP A 8 -21.03 34.31 32.13
N TYR A 9 -21.98 33.68 31.44
CA TYR A 9 -21.88 32.28 31.04
C TYR A 9 -20.90 32.19 29.89
N GLY A 10 -19.63 32.01 30.21
CA GLY A 10 -18.61 31.59 29.24
C GLY A 10 -19.04 30.26 28.63
N VAL A 11 -19.55 30.29 27.41
CA VAL A 11 -19.82 29.09 26.61
C VAL A 11 -18.47 28.53 26.16
N ASP A 12 -18.06 27.42 26.74
CA ASP A 12 -16.91 26.63 26.30
C ASP A 12 -17.18 26.10 24.87
N ARG A 13 -16.82 26.92 23.87
CA ARG A 13 -17.02 26.60 22.44
C ARG A 13 -15.92 25.73 21.87
N ASP A 14 -14.84 25.51 22.60
CA ASP A 14 -13.64 24.90 22.03
C ASP A 14 -13.66 23.38 22.10
N GLU A 15 -14.35 22.77 23.08
CA GLU A 15 -14.42 21.31 23.22
C GLU A 15 -15.38 20.66 22.20
N ASP A 16 -16.50 21.29 21.88
CA ASP A 16 -17.51 20.79 20.95
C ASP A 16 -17.03 20.85 19.47
N GLU A 17 -16.20 21.84 19.10
CA GLU A 17 -15.66 21.96 17.74
C GLU A 17 -14.58 20.91 17.47
N ASP A 18 -13.79 20.52 18.47
CA ASP A 18 -12.75 19.49 18.31
C ASP A 18 -13.35 18.08 18.26
N GLU A 19 -14.39 17.76 19.02
CA GLU A 19 -15.13 16.49 18.88
C GLU A 19 -15.83 16.37 17.52
N LEU A 20 -16.52 17.41 17.04
CA LEU A 20 -17.13 17.42 15.71
C LEU A 20 -16.11 17.26 14.58
N ASN A 21 -14.93 17.88 14.70
CA ASN A 21 -13.83 17.76 13.73
C ASN A 21 -13.22 16.36 13.69
N THR A 22 -13.17 15.64 14.80
CA THR A 22 -12.63 14.28 14.89
C THR A 22 -13.57 13.25 14.24
N ILE A 23 -14.88 13.46 14.33
CA ILE A 23 -15.91 12.59 13.77
C ILE A 23 -15.91 12.59 12.22
N HIS A 24 -15.40 13.66 11.60
CA HIS A 24 -15.46 13.87 10.15
C HIS A 24 -14.15 13.57 9.41
N LYS A 25 -13.18 12.94 10.07
CA LYS A 25 -11.86 12.60 9.48
C LYS A 25 -11.53 11.12 9.60
N THR A 26 -10.61 10.65 8.74
CA THR A 26 -10.04 9.32 8.86
C THR A 26 -9.07 9.26 10.03
N GLN A 27 -9.25 8.31 10.95
CA GLN A 27 -8.39 8.14 12.13
C GLN A 27 -6.98 7.66 11.76
N LEU A 28 -6.88 6.78 10.75
CA LEU A 28 -5.63 6.22 10.24
C LEU A 28 -5.61 6.30 8.71
N SER A 29 -4.41 6.21 8.16
CA SER A 29 -4.19 6.18 6.71
C SER A 29 -4.76 4.92 6.07
N LEU A 30 -5.26 5.05 4.84
CA LEU A 30 -5.74 3.95 4.00
C LEU A 30 -4.87 3.83 2.77
N GLY A 31 -4.52 2.62 2.42
CA GLY A 31 -3.66 2.37 1.27
C GLY A 31 -3.75 0.95 0.76
N ILE A 32 -2.97 0.68 -0.27
CA ILE A 32 -2.89 -0.64 -0.91
C ILE A 32 -1.48 -1.20 -0.85
N GLU A 33 -1.37 -2.53 -0.89
CA GLU A 33 -0.10 -3.24 -0.95
C GLU A 33 0.48 -3.19 -2.35
N LEU A 34 1.66 -2.61 -2.49
CA LEU A 34 2.47 -2.71 -3.70
C LEU A 34 3.17 -4.07 -3.79
N SER A 35 3.62 -4.42 -4.99
CA SER A 35 4.28 -5.70 -5.24
C SER A 35 5.60 -5.91 -4.47
N ASN A 36 6.20 -4.88 -3.86
CA ASN A 36 7.35 -4.97 -2.94
C ASN A 36 6.96 -5.05 -1.46
N GLY A 37 5.66 -5.10 -1.17
CA GLY A 37 5.12 -5.12 0.18
C GLY A 37 4.97 -3.75 0.84
N LYS A 38 5.36 -2.66 0.15
CA LYS A 38 5.14 -1.29 0.64
C LYS A 38 3.64 -0.97 0.62
N MET A 39 3.17 -0.26 1.64
CA MET A 39 1.86 0.37 1.61
C MET A 39 1.94 1.68 0.81
N ASP A 40 1.15 1.78 -0.25
CA ASP A 40 0.93 3.01 -1.01
C ASP A 40 -0.29 3.70 -0.44
N ILE A 41 -0.07 4.81 0.27
CA ILE A 41 -1.13 5.55 0.97
C ILE A 41 -1.90 6.38 -0.06
N LEU A 42 -3.19 6.06 -0.22
CA LEU A 42 -4.11 6.81 -1.08
C LEU A 42 -4.85 7.88 -0.27
N ILE A 43 -5.31 7.54 0.91
CA ILE A 43 -6.03 8.44 1.81
C ILE A 43 -5.21 8.57 3.10
N PRO A 44 -4.50 9.69 3.32
CA PRO A 44 -3.78 9.94 4.56
C PRO A 44 -4.72 10.00 5.77
N ARG A 45 -4.21 9.70 6.96
CA ARG A 45 -4.93 9.97 8.21
C ARG A 45 -5.33 11.46 8.29
N ASN A 46 -6.36 11.75 9.03
CA ASN A 46 -6.95 13.10 9.16
C ASN A 46 -7.50 13.67 7.84
N SER A 47 -7.67 12.85 6.79
CA SER A 47 -8.39 13.26 5.59
C SER A 47 -9.87 13.44 5.91
N PRO A 48 -10.54 14.47 5.34
CA PRO A 48 -11.98 14.65 5.52
C PRO A 48 -12.74 13.42 4.97
N LEU A 49 -13.88 13.09 5.57
CA LEU A 49 -14.80 12.12 4.99
C LEU A 49 -15.34 12.65 3.64
N ASN A 50 -15.80 11.77 2.76
CA ASN A 50 -16.09 12.00 1.33
C ASN A 50 -14.84 12.29 0.48
N TYR A 51 -13.66 11.90 0.97
CA TYR A 51 -12.41 12.00 0.21
C TYR A 51 -12.25 10.80 -0.73
N GLU A 52 -11.74 11.07 -1.93
CA GLU A 52 -11.36 10.02 -2.88
C GLU A 52 -10.02 10.31 -3.53
N LYS A 53 -9.31 9.25 -3.87
CA LYS A 53 -8.04 9.31 -4.59
C LYS A 53 -7.97 8.18 -5.61
N THR A 54 -7.58 8.55 -6.82
CA THR A 54 -7.30 7.59 -7.91
C THR A 54 -5.80 7.55 -8.18
N MET A 55 -5.26 6.34 -8.27
CA MET A 55 -3.89 6.07 -8.70
C MET A 55 -3.89 5.05 -9.83
N THR A 56 -2.92 5.20 -10.75
CA THR A 56 -2.78 4.29 -11.89
C THR A 56 -1.64 3.31 -11.63
N TYR A 57 -1.93 2.03 -11.73
CA TYR A 57 -0.99 0.92 -11.59
C TYR A 57 -0.84 0.18 -12.92
N LYS A 58 0.24 -0.59 -13.06
CA LYS A 58 0.55 -1.38 -14.27
C LYS A 58 0.68 -2.85 -13.92
N THR A 59 0.40 -3.70 -14.90
CA THR A 59 0.69 -5.15 -14.77
C THR A 59 2.17 -5.39 -14.50
N VAL A 60 2.46 -6.35 -13.64
CA VAL A 60 3.83 -6.68 -13.18
C VAL A 60 4.40 -7.94 -13.81
N LYS A 61 3.59 -8.65 -14.63
CA LYS A 61 3.96 -9.87 -15.35
C LYS A 61 3.40 -9.85 -16.76
N ASP A 62 4.07 -10.54 -17.68
CA ASP A 62 3.54 -10.83 -19.02
C ASP A 62 2.28 -11.70 -18.91
N ASN A 63 1.30 -11.43 -19.77
CA ASN A 63 0.05 -12.18 -19.84
C ASN A 63 -0.65 -12.34 -18.47
N GLN A 64 -0.57 -11.31 -17.65
CA GLN A 64 -1.27 -11.28 -16.35
C GLN A 64 -2.77 -11.25 -16.59
N SER A 65 -3.49 -12.28 -16.13
CA SER A 65 -4.93 -12.43 -16.36
C SER A 65 -5.80 -11.79 -15.28
N LYS A 66 -5.22 -11.47 -14.11
CA LYS A 66 -5.94 -10.88 -12.98
C LYS A 66 -5.08 -9.91 -12.18
N ILE A 67 -5.74 -8.98 -11.51
CA ILE A 67 -5.14 -8.08 -10.52
C ILE A 67 -5.84 -8.28 -9.19
N VAL A 68 -5.02 -8.32 -8.13
CA VAL A 68 -5.48 -8.38 -6.76
C VAL A 68 -4.84 -7.21 -6.02
N LEU A 69 -5.63 -6.30 -5.48
CA LEU A 69 -5.17 -5.23 -4.59
C LEU A 69 -5.69 -5.47 -3.18
N ASN A 70 -4.78 -5.59 -2.24
CA ASN A 70 -5.07 -5.69 -0.81
C ASN A 70 -5.14 -4.29 -0.22
N VAL A 71 -6.20 -4.00 0.53
CA VAL A 71 -6.42 -2.71 1.20
C VAL A 71 -6.07 -2.83 2.66
N TYR A 72 -5.36 -1.84 3.17
CA TYR A 72 -4.91 -1.78 4.56
C TYR A 72 -5.22 -0.42 5.20
N GLN A 73 -5.38 -0.44 6.54
CA GLN A 73 -5.53 0.74 7.39
C GLN A 73 -4.41 0.78 8.42
N GLY A 74 -3.68 1.91 8.51
CA GLY A 74 -2.59 2.07 9.47
C GLY A 74 -1.46 2.98 8.98
N GLU A 75 -0.36 3.04 9.74
CA GLU A 75 0.72 4.01 9.54
C GLU A 75 2.07 3.37 9.20
N ARG A 76 2.17 2.02 9.13
CA ARG A 76 3.42 1.34 8.81
C ARG A 76 3.73 1.39 7.33
N LEU A 77 5.01 1.52 6.97
CA LEU A 77 5.46 1.48 5.57
C LEU A 77 5.22 0.11 4.93
N LEU A 78 5.40 -0.98 5.69
CA LEU A 78 5.11 -2.34 5.24
C LEU A 78 3.61 -2.60 5.36
N ALA A 79 2.93 -2.88 4.24
CA ALA A 79 1.48 -3.06 4.19
C ALA A 79 0.98 -4.10 5.21
N LYS A 80 1.64 -5.25 5.29
CA LYS A 80 1.31 -6.34 6.23
C LYS A 80 1.56 -6.01 7.70
N GLY A 81 2.17 -4.89 8.00
CA GLY A 81 2.29 -4.35 9.34
C GLY A 81 1.07 -3.54 9.80
N ASN A 82 0.11 -3.34 8.92
CA ASN A 82 -1.13 -2.60 9.13
C ASN A 82 -2.33 -3.55 9.17
N GLU A 83 -3.48 -3.01 9.55
CA GLU A 83 -4.74 -3.75 9.59
C GLU A 83 -5.23 -4.04 8.17
N PHE A 84 -5.51 -5.32 7.88
CA PHE A 84 -6.05 -5.74 6.59
C PHE A 84 -7.55 -5.51 6.54
N LEU A 85 -8.01 -4.70 5.59
CA LEU A 85 -9.44 -4.39 5.40
C LEU A 85 -10.13 -5.29 4.37
N GLY A 86 -9.40 -5.77 3.38
CA GLY A 86 -9.98 -6.61 2.33
C GLY A 86 -9.16 -6.62 1.05
N LYS A 87 -9.67 -7.36 0.06
CA LYS A 87 -9.02 -7.45 -1.26
C LYS A 87 -10.02 -7.21 -2.38
N CYS A 88 -9.65 -6.38 -3.35
CA CYS A 88 -10.38 -6.19 -4.59
C CYS A 88 -9.72 -6.99 -5.71
N ILE A 89 -10.49 -7.76 -6.45
CA ILE A 89 -9.99 -8.63 -7.52
C ILE A 89 -10.63 -8.20 -8.84
N LEU A 90 -9.80 -7.98 -9.84
CA LEU A 90 -10.23 -7.74 -11.22
C LEU A 90 -9.67 -8.86 -12.10
N ASP A 91 -10.56 -9.78 -12.51
CA ASP A 91 -10.23 -10.94 -13.34
C ASP A 91 -10.40 -10.66 -14.83
N ASN A 92 -9.81 -11.54 -15.66
CA ASN A 92 -9.94 -11.53 -17.12
C ASN A 92 -9.57 -10.17 -17.74
N ILE A 93 -8.46 -9.60 -17.28
CA ILE A 93 -7.86 -8.43 -17.93
C ILE A 93 -7.15 -8.86 -19.23
N PRO A 94 -6.94 -7.94 -20.20
CA PRO A 94 -6.26 -8.27 -21.45
C PRO A 94 -4.86 -8.87 -21.22
N LEU A 95 -4.58 -9.98 -21.91
CA LEU A 95 -3.27 -10.65 -21.87
C LEU A 95 -2.29 -9.86 -22.73
N LYS A 96 -1.43 -9.08 -22.12
CA LYS A 96 -0.45 -8.20 -22.73
C LYS A 96 0.92 -8.35 -22.06
N PRO A 97 1.99 -7.88 -22.68
CA PRO A 97 3.29 -7.74 -22.03
C PRO A 97 3.20 -6.94 -20.73
N LYS A 98 4.12 -7.22 -19.81
CA LYS A 98 4.28 -6.51 -18.54
C LYS A 98 4.28 -4.99 -18.75
N GLY A 99 3.45 -4.27 -17.99
CA GLY A 99 3.36 -2.81 -17.98
C GLY A 99 2.46 -2.21 -19.04
N GLU A 100 1.93 -2.97 -20.00
CA GLU A 100 1.05 -2.46 -21.06
C GLU A 100 -0.41 -2.31 -20.61
N VAL A 101 -0.89 -3.14 -19.69
CA VAL A 101 -2.24 -2.96 -19.12
C VAL A 101 -2.12 -2.05 -17.90
N THR A 102 -2.87 -0.97 -17.92
CA THR A 102 -2.97 -0.01 -16.81
C THR A 102 -4.31 -0.13 -16.10
N ILE A 103 -4.30 0.06 -14.80
CA ILE A 103 -5.46 -0.05 -13.93
C ILE A 103 -5.56 1.20 -13.08
N ASN A 104 -6.69 1.88 -13.15
CA ASN A 104 -7.03 2.92 -12.20
C ASN A 104 -7.64 2.28 -10.96
N ALA A 105 -7.01 2.51 -9.81
CA ALA A 105 -7.54 2.15 -8.50
C ALA A 105 -8.03 3.43 -7.81
N THR A 106 -9.33 3.53 -7.61
CA THR A 106 -9.97 4.64 -6.88
C THR A 106 -10.36 4.15 -5.50
N LEU A 107 -9.76 4.73 -4.47
CA LEU A 107 -10.14 4.51 -3.08
C LEU A 107 -10.93 5.71 -2.59
N LYS A 108 -12.09 5.46 -1.99
CA LYS A 108 -13.00 6.46 -1.47
C LYS A 108 -13.44 6.12 -0.06
N VAL A 109 -13.60 7.13 0.78
CA VAL A 109 -14.26 7.04 2.10
C VAL A 109 -15.46 7.97 2.10
N ASP A 110 -16.63 7.46 2.46
CA ASP A 110 -17.85 8.25 2.57
C ASP A 110 -18.06 8.79 4.01
N LYS A 111 -19.11 9.61 4.18
CA LYS A 111 -19.50 10.16 5.46
C LYS A 111 -19.96 9.12 6.50
N ASN A 112 -20.32 7.92 6.06
CA ASN A 112 -20.71 6.81 6.93
C ASN A 112 -19.50 5.92 7.30
N LYS A 113 -18.27 6.37 6.99
CA LYS A 113 -17.03 5.63 7.21
C LYS A 113 -16.99 4.28 6.46
N LEU A 114 -17.72 4.18 5.34
CA LEU A 114 -17.57 3.10 4.39
C LEU A 114 -16.44 3.44 3.44
N PHE A 115 -15.51 2.50 3.23
CA PHE A 115 -14.56 2.63 2.16
C PHE A 115 -15.02 1.84 0.93
N THR A 116 -14.71 2.38 -0.23
CA THR A 116 -14.93 1.73 -1.52
C THR A 116 -13.63 1.75 -2.30
N ILE A 117 -13.16 0.59 -2.75
CA ILE A 117 -12.09 0.52 -3.74
C ILE A 117 -12.68 0.03 -5.06
N ILE A 118 -12.42 0.78 -6.14
CA ILE A 118 -12.84 0.46 -7.50
C ILE A 118 -11.59 0.26 -8.34
N LEU A 119 -11.49 -0.89 -9.01
CA LEU A 119 -10.46 -1.17 -10.01
C LEU A 119 -11.08 -1.10 -11.39
N LYS A 120 -10.49 -0.31 -12.27
CA LYS A 120 -10.91 -0.20 -13.68
C LYS A 120 -9.70 -0.34 -14.59
N GLU A 121 -9.71 -1.36 -15.45
CA GLU A 121 -8.68 -1.47 -16.48
C GLU A 121 -8.97 -0.54 -17.66
N ASN A 122 -7.92 -0.02 -18.30
CA ASN A 122 -8.03 1.12 -19.22
C ASN A 122 -8.15 0.72 -20.69
N ILE A 123 -8.13 -0.57 -21.05
CA ILE A 123 -8.25 -1.05 -22.45
C ILE A 123 -9.72 -1.29 -22.80
N ASN A 124 -10.38 -2.17 -22.03
CA ASN A 124 -11.78 -2.58 -22.26
C ASN A 124 -12.75 -1.94 -21.26
N GLY A 125 -12.24 -1.18 -20.29
CA GLY A 125 -13.06 -0.53 -19.27
C GLY A 125 -13.65 -1.47 -18.23
N LYS A 126 -13.16 -2.73 -18.16
CA LYS A 126 -13.62 -3.71 -17.16
C LYS A 126 -13.32 -3.21 -15.76
N GLN A 127 -14.26 -3.39 -14.85
CA GLN A 127 -14.15 -2.92 -13.48
C GLN A 127 -14.60 -3.95 -12.44
N SER A 128 -14.07 -3.80 -11.23
CA SER A 128 -14.49 -4.51 -10.03
C SER A 128 -14.45 -3.56 -8.84
N ALA A 129 -15.25 -3.83 -7.82
CA ALA A 129 -15.28 -3.01 -6.61
C ALA A 129 -15.36 -3.89 -5.36
N LEU A 130 -14.82 -3.38 -4.27
CA LEU A 130 -15.02 -3.84 -2.90
C LEU A 130 -15.54 -2.65 -2.09
N ILE A 131 -16.60 -2.88 -1.30
CA ILE A 131 -17.15 -1.91 -0.35
C ILE A 131 -17.19 -2.58 1.01
N ASP A 132 -16.62 -1.92 2.01
CA ASP A 132 -16.64 -2.40 3.39
C ASP A 132 -16.55 -1.23 4.37
N LYS A 133 -16.69 -1.51 5.67
CA LYS A 133 -16.54 -0.51 6.73
C LYS A 133 -15.09 -0.35 7.12
N LEU A 134 -14.73 0.88 7.46
CA LEU A 134 -13.47 1.14 8.16
C LEU A 134 -13.52 0.53 9.55
N ASN A 135 -12.39 0.02 10.01
CA ASN A 135 -12.21 -0.23 11.43
C ASN A 135 -12.18 1.11 12.16
N ILE A 136 -13.19 1.32 13.01
CA ILE A 136 -13.31 2.51 13.83
C ILE A 136 -12.89 2.12 15.23
N TYR A 137 -11.96 2.89 15.77
CA TYR A 137 -11.50 2.71 17.13
C TYR A 137 -12.18 3.78 17.99
N ASP A 138 -12.91 3.34 19.03
CA ASP A 138 -13.44 4.22 20.08
C ASP A 138 -12.35 4.38 21.14
N GLU A 139 -11.26 5.04 20.74
CA GLU A 139 -10.03 5.19 21.50
C GLU A 139 -9.58 6.63 21.49
N ASP A 140 -8.87 7.01 22.54
CA ASP A 140 -8.36 8.36 22.72
C ASP A 140 -7.15 8.67 21.80
N GLU A 141 -6.71 9.90 21.81
CA GLU A 141 -5.56 10.37 21.03
C GLU A 141 -4.27 9.63 21.39
N ASN A 142 -4.11 9.17 22.63
CA ASN A 142 -2.93 8.42 23.08
C ASN A 142 -2.81 7.08 22.38
N PHE A 143 -3.94 6.40 22.13
CA PHE A 143 -3.97 5.16 21.35
C PHE A 143 -3.42 5.38 19.94
N PHE A 144 -3.90 6.40 19.22
CA PHE A 144 -3.43 6.72 17.86
C PHE A 144 -1.97 7.17 17.85
N ASN A 145 -1.56 7.96 18.84
CA ASN A 145 -0.17 8.35 19.02
C ASN A 145 0.72 7.10 19.25
N GLY A 146 0.24 6.10 19.99
CA GLY A 146 0.91 4.82 20.16
C GLY A 146 1.12 4.06 18.85
N ILE A 147 0.11 4.01 17.97
CA ILE A 147 0.20 3.40 16.63
C ILE A 147 1.26 4.14 15.79
N ILE A 148 1.22 5.47 15.77
CA ILE A 148 2.16 6.31 15.01
C ILE A 148 3.60 6.13 15.51
N GLN A 149 3.80 6.13 16.83
CA GLN A 149 5.13 5.92 17.41
C GLN A 149 5.67 4.53 17.08
N ARG A 150 4.84 3.49 17.17
CA ARG A 150 5.22 2.12 16.78
C ARG A 150 5.59 2.06 15.30
N ALA A 151 4.84 2.72 14.42
CA ALA A 151 5.17 2.80 13.00
C ALA A 151 6.54 3.46 12.76
N LYS A 152 6.85 4.55 13.47
CA LYS A 152 8.17 5.22 13.41
C LYS A 152 9.30 4.31 13.90
N LEU A 153 9.10 3.58 14.99
CA LEU A 153 10.09 2.63 15.51
C LEU A 153 10.41 1.52 14.50
N MET A 154 9.40 1.06 13.77
CA MET A 154 9.55 -0.02 12.79
C MET A 154 9.98 0.48 11.40
N GLU A 155 10.06 1.79 11.18
CA GLU A 155 10.32 2.38 9.86
C GLU A 155 11.63 1.88 9.24
N LYS A 156 12.69 1.78 10.02
CA LYS A 156 14.00 1.31 9.55
C LYS A 156 13.97 -0.15 9.10
N GLU A 157 13.24 -0.99 9.83
CA GLU A 157 13.09 -2.41 9.50
C GLU A 157 12.19 -2.58 8.27
N ASP A 158 11.07 -1.86 8.21
CA ASP A 158 10.17 -1.85 7.06
C ASP A 158 10.91 -1.43 5.78
N LYS A 159 11.75 -0.38 5.83
CA LYS A 159 12.58 0.06 4.71
C LYS A 159 13.52 -1.04 4.22
N LYS A 160 14.19 -1.76 5.13
CA LYS A 160 15.06 -2.87 4.75
C LYS A 160 14.30 -4.00 4.05
N ILE A 161 13.14 -4.38 4.58
CA ILE A 161 12.30 -5.43 3.98
C ILE A 161 11.86 -5.03 2.56
N ILE A 162 11.42 -3.78 2.38
CA ILE A 162 11.00 -3.25 1.09
C ILE A 162 12.18 -3.25 0.11
N GLU A 163 13.36 -2.80 0.53
CA GLU A 163 14.57 -2.80 -0.30
C GLU A 163 15.00 -4.21 -0.73
N ILE A 164 14.98 -5.18 0.20
CA ILE A 164 15.24 -6.59 -0.12
C ILE A 164 14.25 -7.12 -1.15
N ASN A 165 12.97 -6.79 -1.00
CA ASN A 165 11.94 -7.20 -1.95
C ASN A 165 12.15 -6.57 -3.34
N ASP A 166 12.60 -5.32 -3.40
CA ASP A 166 12.92 -4.66 -4.68
C ASP A 166 14.17 -5.28 -5.34
N LEU A 167 15.21 -5.59 -4.58
CA LEU A 167 16.39 -6.31 -5.09
C LEU A 167 16.00 -7.71 -5.62
N LYS A 168 15.19 -8.47 -4.89
CA LYS A 168 14.67 -9.76 -5.34
C LYS A 168 13.93 -9.65 -6.66
N LYS A 169 13.10 -8.62 -6.83
CA LYS A 169 12.38 -8.39 -8.09
C LYS A 169 13.31 -8.07 -9.25
N GLN A 170 14.34 -7.26 -9.03
CA GLN A 170 15.32 -6.92 -10.04
C GLN A 170 16.07 -8.19 -10.47
N ILE A 171 16.56 -8.98 -9.52
CA ILE A 171 17.25 -10.25 -9.82
C ILE A 171 16.33 -11.18 -10.61
N ASN A 172 15.10 -11.40 -10.15
CA ASN A 172 14.12 -12.24 -10.86
C ASN A 172 13.89 -11.74 -12.30
N HIS A 173 13.79 -10.43 -12.50
CA HIS A 173 13.61 -9.85 -13.84
C HIS A 173 14.80 -10.16 -14.76
N TYR A 174 16.05 -9.98 -14.31
CA TYR A 174 17.23 -10.31 -15.11
C TYR A 174 17.32 -11.80 -15.37
N CYS A 175 17.05 -12.64 -14.37
CA CYS A 175 17.02 -14.08 -14.54
C CYS A 175 15.97 -14.51 -15.58
N ASP A 176 14.77 -13.97 -15.52
CA ASP A 176 13.70 -14.27 -16.50
C ASP A 176 14.12 -13.91 -17.93
N VAL A 177 14.80 -12.77 -18.11
CA VAL A 177 15.32 -12.34 -19.41
C VAL A 177 16.36 -13.35 -19.94
N PHE A 178 17.31 -13.76 -19.11
CA PHE A 178 18.36 -14.72 -19.53
C PHE A 178 17.80 -16.13 -19.74
N ILE A 179 16.83 -16.58 -18.96
CA ILE A 179 16.17 -17.86 -19.17
C ILE A 179 15.39 -17.89 -20.50
N LYS A 180 14.74 -16.78 -20.86
CA LYS A 180 13.96 -16.69 -22.10
C LYS A 180 14.83 -16.50 -23.34
N HIS A 181 15.87 -15.68 -23.27
CA HIS A 181 16.59 -15.17 -24.44
C HIS A 181 18.10 -15.43 -24.42
N GLY A 182 18.65 -15.88 -23.30
CA GLY A 182 20.07 -16.13 -23.13
C GLY A 182 20.55 -17.42 -23.83
N ASN A 183 21.86 -17.54 -23.97
CA ASN A 183 22.49 -18.82 -24.34
C ASN A 183 22.43 -19.82 -23.18
N ASP A 184 22.81 -21.08 -23.43
CA ASP A 184 22.67 -22.17 -22.44
C ASP A 184 23.47 -21.91 -21.15
N ASN A 185 24.65 -21.29 -21.24
CA ASN A 185 25.46 -20.92 -20.07
C ASN A 185 24.77 -19.83 -19.24
N GLN A 186 24.18 -18.81 -19.89
CA GLN A 186 23.43 -17.74 -19.22
C GLN A 186 22.16 -18.28 -18.55
N LYS A 187 21.43 -19.18 -19.20
CA LYS A 187 20.26 -19.85 -18.63
C LYS A 187 20.62 -20.63 -17.37
N MET A 188 21.63 -21.48 -17.46
CA MET A 188 22.09 -22.29 -16.32
C MET A 188 22.51 -21.42 -15.12
N LYS A 189 23.27 -20.35 -15.38
CA LYS A 189 23.67 -19.41 -14.32
C LYS A 189 22.49 -18.67 -13.71
N ALA A 190 21.52 -18.23 -14.52
CA ALA A 190 20.33 -17.56 -14.04
C ALA A 190 19.48 -18.47 -13.14
N GLU A 191 19.28 -19.72 -13.54
CA GLU A 191 18.59 -20.74 -12.74
C GLU A 191 19.31 -21.03 -11.42
N ALA A 192 20.66 -21.11 -11.44
CA ALA A 192 21.45 -21.28 -10.23
C ALA A 192 21.29 -20.12 -9.26
N ILE A 193 21.29 -18.86 -9.75
CA ILE A 193 21.04 -17.67 -8.90
C ILE A 193 19.63 -17.69 -8.32
N LEU A 194 18.59 -18.01 -9.10
CA LEU A 194 17.22 -18.11 -8.59
C LEU A 194 17.10 -19.17 -7.51
N ASN A 195 17.73 -20.32 -7.69
CA ASN A 195 17.74 -21.37 -6.68
C ASN A 195 18.49 -20.95 -5.41
N ASP A 196 19.61 -20.26 -5.57
CA ASP A 196 20.42 -19.75 -4.47
C ASP A 196 19.65 -18.72 -3.62
N ILE A 197 19.03 -17.71 -4.23
CA ILE A 197 18.23 -16.69 -3.50
C ILE A 197 16.95 -17.26 -2.87
N LYS A 198 16.45 -18.38 -3.38
CA LYS A 198 15.29 -19.07 -2.80
C LYS A 198 15.67 -19.84 -1.53
N ASN A 199 16.86 -20.41 -1.49
CA ASN A 199 17.30 -21.30 -0.42
C ASN A 199 18.11 -20.60 0.68
N ASN A 200 18.62 -19.40 0.40
CA ASN A 200 19.45 -18.64 1.35
C ASN A 200 18.81 -17.30 1.71
N ASN A 201 18.98 -16.93 2.97
CA ASN A 201 18.49 -15.64 3.51
C ASN A 201 19.65 -14.63 3.46
N TYR A 202 19.69 -13.81 2.40
CA TYR A 202 20.66 -12.74 2.23
C TYR A 202 20.21 -11.45 2.90
N ASP A 203 21.17 -10.69 3.41
CA ASP A 203 20.97 -9.26 3.71
C ASP A 203 21.01 -8.42 2.43
N ILE A 204 20.83 -7.10 2.55
CA ILE A 204 20.86 -6.16 1.42
C ILE A 204 22.17 -6.30 0.64
N SER A 205 23.32 -6.38 1.33
CA SER A 205 24.64 -6.47 0.67
C SER A 205 24.79 -7.75 -0.14
N GLY A 206 24.27 -8.86 0.38
CA GLY A 206 24.23 -10.15 -0.32
C GLY A 206 23.36 -10.11 -1.58
N PHE A 207 22.17 -9.48 -1.51
CA PHE A 207 21.33 -9.30 -2.69
C PHE A 207 21.94 -8.37 -3.73
N VAL A 208 22.59 -7.27 -3.33
CA VAL A 208 23.32 -6.37 -4.24
C VAL A 208 24.45 -7.14 -4.96
N LYS A 209 25.19 -7.98 -4.24
CA LYS A 209 26.24 -8.82 -4.86
C LYS A 209 25.66 -9.75 -5.91
N LYS A 210 24.53 -10.41 -5.63
CA LYS A 210 23.84 -11.29 -6.60
C LYS A 210 23.30 -10.52 -7.80
N LEU A 211 22.77 -9.33 -7.60
CA LEU A 211 22.33 -8.48 -8.71
C LEU A 211 23.51 -8.11 -9.62
N ASN A 212 24.64 -7.69 -9.05
CA ASN A 212 25.84 -7.37 -9.81
C ASN A 212 26.42 -8.59 -10.54
N GLU A 213 26.32 -9.80 -9.96
CA GLU A 213 26.75 -11.03 -10.59
C GLU A 213 25.94 -11.30 -11.87
N ILE A 214 24.60 -11.20 -11.81
CA ILE A 214 23.76 -11.48 -12.98
C ILE A 214 23.87 -10.39 -14.06
N GLN A 215 24.07 -9.12 -13.68
CA GLN A 215 24.28 -8.04 -14.64
C GLN A 215 25.53 -8.20 -15.49
N LYS A 216 26.56 -8.93 -15.00
CA LYS A 216 27.77 -9.24 -15.77
C LYS A 216 27.56 -10.31 -16.86
N PHE A 217 26.37 -10.89 -16.97
CA PHE A 217 26.07 -11.85 -18.04
C PHE A 217 25.77 -11.16 -19.37
N GLN A 218 25.63 -9.82 -19.36
CA GLN A 218 25.52 -9.02 -20.58
C GLN A 218 26.85 -9.03 -21.33
#